data_43a2493557f8e1419f6a33cf547ba4f1
#
_entry.id   43a2493557f8e1419f6a33cf547ba4f1
#
_cell.length_a   1.000
_cell.length_b   1.000
_cell.length_c   1.000
_cell.angle_alpha   90.00
_cell.angle_beta   90.00
_cell.angle_gamma   90.00
#
_symmetry.space_group_name_H-M   'P 1'
#
loop_
_entity.id
_entity.type
_entity.pdbx_description
1 polymer ?
#
loop_
_entity_poly.entity_id
_entity_poly.type
_entity_poly.pdbx_seq_one_letter_code
_entity_poly.pdbx_strand_id
1 'polypeptide(L)'
;MEPHGRTISNDPYFTLMADADGVGFVHCSDGVVVVPLTDDGQVLMAVERSPAFDRDALVLVGGEVEEGEPLEETANRELQEELGWRAERIEFLGELHPFKYLTSRQFVFLARDLAPSKLEGDEMYPVGTRKVSMDSFVDLCAGGELHDATAIAALCLARHFLRQERKP
;
A
#
# COMPACT_ATOMS: atom_id res chain seq x y z
N MET A 1 14.90 -9.45 -5.18
CA MET A 1 15.22 -10.29 -6.39
C MET A 1 15.97 -9.42 -7.37
N GLU A 2 17.18 -9.83 -7.82
CA GLU A 2 17.90 -9.05 -8.82
C GLU A 2 17.15 -9.03 -10.16
N PRO A 3 17.00 -7.87 -10.81
CA PRO A 3 16.30 -7.77 -12.07
C PRO A 3 17.09 -8.47 -13.18
N HIS A 4 16.40 -9.27 -13.98
CA HIS A 4 16.98 -9.91 -15.16
C HIS A 4 16.67 -9.08 -16.41
N GLY A 5 17.68 -8.71 -17.17
CA GLY A 5 17.48 -7.93 -18.38
C GLY A 5 18.46 -6.75 -18.51
N ARG A 6 18.29 -5.95 -19.58
CA ARG A 6 19.08 -4.74 -19.80
C ARG A 6 18.29 -3.48 -19.47
N THR A 7 18.95 -2.51 -18.85
CA THR A 7 18.38 -1.18 -18.60
C THR A 7 18.14 -0.43 -19.89
N ILE A 8 16.95 0.17 -20.04
CA ILE A 8 16.57 1.06 -21.14
C ILE A 8 16.60 2.52 -20.68
N SER A 9 16.04 2.80 -19.47
CA SER A 9 16.00 4.12 -18.86
C SER A 9 16.03 3.96 -17.35
N ASN A 10 16.56 4.95 -16.65
CA ASN A 10 16.67 4.97 -15.19
C ASN A 10 16.08 6.26 -14.63
N ASP A 11 15.30 6.13 -13.57
CA ASP A 11 14.69 7.19 -12.79
C ASP A 11 14.99 6.93 -11.30
N PRO A 12 14.95 7.91 -10.40
CA PRO A 12 15.19 7.69 -8.98
C PRO A 12 14.30 6.61 -8.35
N TYR A 13 13.08 6.44 -8.81
CA TYR A 13 12.08 5.54 -8.23
C TYR A 13 11.92 4.23 -8.99
N PHE A 14 12.23 4.19 -10.30
CA PHE A 14 12.05 3.01 -11.13
C PHE A 14 12.97 2.98 -12.35
N THR A 15 13.27 1.78 -12.79
CA THR A 15 14.12 1.54 -13.97
C THR A 15 13.33 0.82 -15.04
N LEU A 16 13.25 1.39 -16.24
CA LEU A 16 12.72 0.67 -17.40
C LEU A 16 13.77 -0.30 -17.94
N MET A 17 13.40 -1.56 -18.02
CA MET A 17 14.26 -2.67 -18.48
C MET A 17 13.62 -3.42 -19.64
N ALA A 18 14.40 -4.25 -20.32
CA ALA A 18 13.90 -5.21 -21.27
C ALA A 18 14.56 -6.59 -21.04
N ASP A 19 13.78 -7.65 -21.16
CA ASP A 19 14.28 -9.01 -21.11
C ASP A 19 15.09 -9.42 -22.37
N ALA A 20 15.48 -10.68 -22.45
CA ALA A 20 16.28 -11.21 -23.57
C ALA A 20 15.54 -11.16 -24.92
N ASP A 21 14.20 -11.21 -24.89
CA ASP A 21 13.34 -11.15 -26.07
C ASP A 21 12.95 -9.71 -26.44
N GLY A 22 13.40 -8.72 -25.67
CA GLY A 22 13.12 -7.30 -25.88
C GLY A 22 11.79 -6.83 -25.27
N VAL A 23 11.14 -7.65 -24.44
CA VAL A 23 9.90 -7.26 -23.75
C VAL A 23 10.24 -6.31 -22.60
N GLY A 24 9.64 -5.11 -22.63
CA GLY A 24 9.85 -4.09 -21.60
C GLY A 24 9.13 -4.42 -20.29
N PHE A 25 9.78 -4.13 -19.16
CA PHE A 25 9.21 -4.17 -17.82
C PHE A 25 9.83 -3.09 -16.94
N VAL A 26 9.17 -2.75 -15.85
CA VAL A 26 9.64 -1.76 -14.87
C VAL A 26 10.18 -2.48 -13.65
N HIS A 27 11.42 -2.19 -13.30
CA HIS A 27 12.02 -2.60 -12.03
C HIS A 27 11.84 -1.48 -11.01
N CYS A 28 11.26 -1.81 -9.87
CA CYS A 28 11.10 -0.96 -8.71
C CYS A 28 11.18 -1.82 -7.44
N SER A 29 11.39 -1.16 -6.31
CA SER A 29 11.52 -1.79 -5.00
C SER A 29 10.23 -2.50 -4.57
N ASP A 30 10.39 -3.44 -3.66
CA ASP A 30 9.27 -4.03 -2.92
C ASP A 30 8.70 -3.00 -1.94
N GLY A 31 7.42 -3.11 -1.63
CA GLY A 31 6.74 -2.20 -0.72
C GLY A 31 5.80 -2.89 0.25
N VAL A 32 5.34 -2.14 1.22
CA VAL A 32 4.26 -2.54 2.12
C VAL A 32 2.97 -1.80 1.77
N VAL A 33 1.84 -2.43 2.04
CA VAL A 33 0.50 -1.82 1.99
C VAL A 33 -0.20 -2.12 3.30
N VAL A 34 -0.61 -1.08 4.00
CA VAL A 34 -1.19 -1.18 5.34
C VAL A 34 -2.68 -0.86 5.30
N VAL A 35 -3.49 -1.71 5.90
CA VAL A 35 -4.92 -1.49 6.14
C VAL A 35 -5.11 -1.09 7.61
N PRO A 36 -5.11 0.21 7.95
CA PRO A 36 -5.26 0.68 9.33
C PRO A 36 -6.73 0.63 9.71
N LEU A 37 -7.10 -0.31 10.57
CA LEU A 37 -8.48 -0.53 11.02
C LEU A 37 -8.70 0.03 12.42
N THR A 38 -9.64 0.96 12.55
CA THR A 38 -10.08 1.50 13.83
C THR A 38 -11.05 0.55 14.53
N ASP A 39 -11.26 0.73 15.85
CA ASP A 39 -12.15 -0.10 16.68
C ASP A 39 -13.62 -0.03 16.24
N ASP A 40 -14.02 1.08 15.60
CA ASP A 40 -15.37 1.27 15.05
C ASP A 40 -15.53 0.72 13.61
N GLY A 41 -14.52 -0.03 13.12
CA GLY A 41 -14.57 -0.72 11.81
C GLY A 41 -14.36 0.19 10.60
N GLN A 42 -13.75 1.36 10.81
CA GLN A 42 -13.35 2.24 9.74
C GLN A 42 -11.88 1.99 9.35
N VAL A 43 -11.57 2.05 8.07
CA VAL A 43 -10.21 2.07 7.55
C VAL A 43 -9.77 3.51 7.38
N LEU A 44 -8.59 3.84 7.90
CA LEU A 44 -7.96 5.12 7.62
C LEU A 44 -7.24 5.03 6.28
N MET A 45 -7.75 5.71 5.27
CA MET A 45 -7.13 5.78 3.95
C MET A 45 -6.43 7.12 3.76
N ALA A 46 -5.32 7.10 3.03
CA ALA A 46 -4.62 8.29 2.59
C ALA A 46 -5.32 8.92 1.37
N VAL A 47 -5.22 10.23 1.26
CA VAL A 47 -5.63 11.01 0.08
C VAL A 47 -4.38 11.69 -0.44
N GLU A 48 -3.87 11.22 -1.58
CA GLU A 48 -2.60 11.64 -2.14
C GLU A 48 -2.74 12.15 -3.55
N ARG A 49 -1.84 13.04 -3.94
CA ARG A 49 -1.73 13.51 -5.31
C ARG A 49 -1.22 12.40 -6.23
N SER A 50 -2.00 12.00 -7.21
CA SER A 50 -1.56 11.11 -8.29
C SER A 50 -1.02 11.93 -9.47
N PRO A 51 0.30 11.93 -9.72
CA PRO A 51 0.87 12.68 -10.83
C PRO A 51 0.41 12.15 -12.20
N ALA A 52 0.20 10.85 -12.31
CA ALA A 52 -0.20 10.20 -13.55
C ALA A 52 -1.62 10.57 -14.00
N PHE A 53 -2.53 10.86 -13.06
CA PHE A 53 -3.92 11.21 -13.34
C PHE A 53 -4.26 12.68 -13.05
N ASP A 54 -3.27 13.47 -12.61
CA ASP A 54 -3.40 14.90 -12.29
C ASP A 54 -4.54 15.22 -11.31
N ARG A 55 -4.79 14.33 -10.33
CA ARG A 55 -5.85 14.44 -9.33
C ARG A 55 -5.46 13.75 -8.02
N ASP A 56 -6.21 14.03 -6.95
CA ASP A 56 -6.10 13.26 -5.72
C ASP A 56 -6.67 11.86 -5.92
N ALA A 57 -6.01 10.88 -5.31
CA ALA A 57 -6.39 9.48 -5.28
C ALA A 57 -6.59 9.03 -3.83
N LEU A 58 -7.57 8.18 -3.63
CA LEU A 58 -7.80 7.49 -2.36
C LEU A 58 -6.98 6.20 -2.40
N VAL A 59 -6.00 6.07 -1.51
CA VAL A 59 -5.07 4.95 -1.43
C VAL A 59 -4.96 4.41 0.00
N LEU A 60 -4.35 3.27 0.18
CA LEU A 60 -3.90 2.81 1.49
C LEU A 60 -2.49 3.32 1.78
N VAL A 61 -2.16 3.44 3.05
CA VAL A 61 -0.80 3.71 3.52
C VAL A 61 0.17 2.68 2.98
N GLY A 62 1.34 3.11 2.55
CA GLY A 62 2.37 2.20 2.11
C GLY A 62 3.59 2.92 1.58
N GLY A 63 4.70 2.22 1.55
CA GLY A 63 5.96 2.74 1.07
C GLY A 63 6.97 1.66 0.80
N GLU A 64 8.18 2.09 0.47
CA GLU A 64 9.29 1.22 0.10
C GLU A 64 9.85 0.49 1.33
N VAL A 65 10.20 -0.78 1.14
CA VAL A 65 10.94 -1.56 2.14
C VAL A 65 12.42 -1.20 2.04
N GLU A 66 12.96 -0.60 3.09
CA GLU A 66 14.39 -0.29 3.17
C GLU A 66 15.25 -1.57 3.33
N GLU A 67 16.50 -1.51 2.88
CA GLU A 67 17.41 -2.66 2.93
C GLU A 67 17.64 -3.13 4.39
N GLY A 68 17.20 -4.36 4.67
CA GLY A 68 17.33 -4.99 5.98
C GLY A 68 16.26 -4.60 7.00
N GLU A 69 15.30 -3.76 6.63
CA GLU A 69 14.17 -3.40 7.49
C GLU A 69 13.15 -4.56 7.54
N PRO A 70 12.70 -4.99 8.74
CA PRO A 70 11.60 -5.94 8.84
C PRO A 70 10.29 -5.34 8.30
N LEU A 71 9.51 -6.14 7.56
CA LEU A 71 8.29 -5.67 6.89
C LEU A 71 7.26 -5.07 7.86
N GLU A 72 7.14 -5.61 9.07
CA GLU A 72 6.24 -5.09 10.11
C GLU A 72 6.72 -3.72 10.65
N GLU A 73 8.01 -3.49 10.69
CA GLU A 73 8.59 -2.21 11.10
C GLU A 73 8.38 -1.18 9.99
N THR A 74 8.61 -1.54 8.73
CA THR A 74 8.26 -0.70 7.57
C THR A 74 6.78 -0.30 7.61
N ALA A 75 5.88 -1.27 7.81
CA ALA A 75 4.43 -1.00 7.86
C ALA A 75 4.06 0.00 8.98
N ASN A 76 4.69 -0.09 10.16
CA ASN A 76 4.49 0.85 11.25
C ASN A 76 5.14 2.21 10.99
N ARG A 77 6.31 2.26 10.37
CA ARG A 77 6.99 3.49 10.01
C ARG A 77 6.13 4.31 9.04
N GLU A 78 5.69 3.70 7.95
CA GLU A 78 4.83 4.34 6.95
C GLU A 78 3.51 4.83 7.55
N LEU A 79 2.88 4.01 8.40
CA LEU A 79 1.64 4.40 9.10
C LEU A 79 1.84 5.63 9.99
N GLN A 80 3.00 5.75 10.64
CA GLN A 80 3.35 6.91 11.47
C GLN A 80 3.68 8.14 10.61
N GLU A 81 4.41 7.97 9.52
CA GLU A 81 4.84 9.04 8.62
C GLU A 81 3.68 9.64 7.86
N GLU A 82 2.81 8.84 7.26
CA GLU A 82 1.70 9.34 6.47
C GLU A 82 0.52 9.80 7.34
N LEU A 83 0.03 8.94 8.23
CA LEU A 83 -1.22 9.19 8.95
C LEU A 83 -1.05 9.58 10.41
N GLY A 84 0.15 9.47 10.99
CA GLY A 84 0.40 9.84 12.40
C GLY A 84 -0.13 8.82 13.39
N TRP A 85 -0.21 7.56 13.03
CA TRP A 85 -0.68 6.46 13.88
C TRP A 85 0.36 5.34 13.94
N ARG A 86 0.42 4.67 15.08
CA ARG A 86 1.16 3.42 15.26
C ARG A 86 0.18 2.31 15.62
N ALA A 87 0.38 1.13 15.06
CA ALA A 87 -0.37 -0.06 15.41
C ALA A 87 0.38 -0.88 16.46
N GLU A 88 -0.33 -1.36 17.50
CA GLU A 88 0.19 -2.33 18.45
C GLU A 88 0.09 -3.77 17.90
N ARG A 89 -0.86 -4.00 16.97
CA ARG A 89 -1.07 -5.28 16.30
C ARG A 89 -0.96 -5.10 14.80
N ILE A 90 -0.03 -5.86 14.22
CA ILE A 90 0.19 -5.93 12.77
C ILE A 90 0.10 -7.39 12.34
N GLU A 91 -0.81 -7.70 11.43
CA GLU A 91 -0.99 -9.03 10.89
C GLU A 91 -0.70 -9.06 9.39
N PHE A 92 0.22 -9.92 8.98
CA PHE A 92 0.50 -10.15 7.56
C PHE A 92 -0.66 -10.87 6.89
N LEU A 93 -1.18 -10.32 5.81
CA LEU A 93 -2.33 -10.86 5.09
C LEU A 93 -1.98 -11.57 3.79
N GLY A 94 -0.85 -11.23 3.18
CA GLY A 94 -0.42 -11.82 1.92
C GLY A 94 0.46 -10.90 1.08
N GLU A 95 0.87 -11.41 -0.06
CA GLU A 95 1.68 -10.73 -1.06
C GLU A 95 0.84 -10.46 -2.32
N LEU A 96 0.97 -9.27 -2.88
CA LEU A 96 0.33 -8.87 -4.14
C LEU A 96 1.40 -8.49 -5.18
N HIS A 97 1.13 -8.78 -6.43
CA HIS A 97 1.88 -8.28 -7.58
C HIS A 97 0.97 -7.28 -8.31
N PRO A 98 1.22 -5.96 -8.21
CA PRO A 98 0.31 -4.93 -8.75
C PRO A 98 0.07 -5.08 -10.25
N PHE A 99 1.12 -5.42 -10.99
CA PHE A 99 1.04 -5.60 -12.42
C PHE A 99 2.13 -6.54 -12.93
N LYS A 100 1.84 -7.40 -13.91
CA LYS A 100 2.77 -8.41 -14.44
C LYS A 100 4.05 -7.87 -15.08
N TYR A 101 4.10 -6.58 -15.36
CA TYR A 101 5.28 -5.90 -15.89
C TYR A 101 5.99 -5.02 -14.87
N LEU A 102 5.68 -5.18 -13.58
CA LEU A 102 6.41 -4.59 -12.46
C LEU A 102 7.12 -5.69 -11.69
N THR A 103 8.34 -5.43 -11.21
CA THR A 103 9.04 -6.38 -10.32
C THR A 103 8.61 -6.25 -8.87
N SER A 104 7.99 -5.12 -8.47
CA SER A 104 7.59 -4.84 -7.11
C SER A 104 6.60 -5.87 -6.58
N ARG A 105 6.87 -6.36 -5.38
CA ARG A 105 5.93 -7.10 -4.53
C ARG A 105 5.38 -6.14 -3.50
N GLN A 106 4.09 -6.27 -3.20
CA GLN A 106 3.42 -5.48 -2.17
C GLN A 106 2.99 -6.40 -1.04
N PHE A 107 3.60 -6.23 0.14
CA PHE A 107 3.30 -7.00 1.34
C PHE A 107 2.17 -6.33 2.10
N VAL A 108 1.03 -7.01 2.21
CA VAL A 108 -0.20 -6.45 2.78
C VAL A 108 -0.30 -6.76 4.26
N PHE A 109 -0.55 -5.73 5.06
CA PHE A 109 -0.72 -5.83 6.50
C PHE A 109 -2.06 -5.26 6.96
N LEU A 110 -2.67 -5.90 7.95
CA LEU A 110 -3.76 -5.32 8.75
C LEU A 110 -3.17 -4.72 10.02
N ALA A 111 -3.39 -3.45 10.24
CA ALA A 111 -2.93 -2.71 11.41
C ALA A 111 -4.12 -2.40 12.32
N ARG A 112 -4.03 -2.80 13.59
CA ARG A 112 -5.09 -2.63 14.61
C ARG A 112 -4.52 -2.08 15.91
N ASP A 113 -5.41 -1.73 16.84
CA ASP A 113 -5.06 -1.13 18.14
C ASP A 113 -4.20 0.12 17.92
N LEU A 114 -4.77 1.08 17.16
CA LEU A 114 -4.08 2.26 16.69
C LEU A 114 -3.92 3.31 17.79
N ALA A 115 -2.70 3.76 18.03
CA ALA A 115 -2.36 4.84 18.96
C ALA A 115 -1.73 6.03 18.19
N PRO A 116 -2.03 7.30 18.57
CA PRO A 116 -1.42 8.46 17.94
C PRO A 116 0.11 8.45 18.08
N SER A 117 0.83 8.52 16.96
CA SER A 117 2.29 8.52 16.91
C SER A 117 2.76 9.03 15.55
N LYS A 118 3.12 10.30 15.47
CA LYS A 118 3.57 10.93 14.23
C LYS A 118 5.09 10.91 14.12
N LEU A 119 5.59 10.42 12.99
CA LEU A 119 6.97 10.62 12.54
C LEU A 119 7.00 11.67 11.43
N GLU A 120 8.18 12.24 11.20
CA GLU A 120 8.44 13.09 10.04
C GLU A 120 8.70 12.18 8.85
N GLY A 121 7.90 12.31 7.81
CA GLY A 121 8.03 11.55 6.55
C GLY A 121 8.73 12.37 5.48
N ASP A 122 9.06 11.73 4.37
CA ASP A 122 9.70 12.33 3.20
C ASP A 122 8.71 12.61 2.05
N GLU A 123 7.42 12.55 2.36
CA GLU A 123 6.34 12.77 1.41
C GLU A 123 6.46 14.11 0.67
N MET A 124 6.49 14.04 -0.68
CA MET A 124 6.62 15.20 -1.54
C MET A 124 5.39 16.14 -1.48
N TYR A 125 4.24 15.62 -1.12
CA TYR A 125 2.97 16.33 -0.99
C TYR A 125 2.30 16.02 0.35
N PRO A 126 1.50 16.95 0.90
CA PRO A 126 0.73 16.69 2.10
C PRO A 126 -0.25 15.53 1.88
N VAL A 127 -0.25 14.58 2.80
CA VAL A 127 -1.18 13.45 2.82
C VAL A 127 -2.43 13.84 3.60
N GLY A 128 -3.59 13.73 2.95
CA GLY A 128 -4.89 13.84 3.61
C GLY A 128 -5.34 12.48 4.18
N THR A 129 -6.30 12.50 5.09
CA THR A 129 -6.88 11.27 5.66
C THR A 129 -8.38 11.22 5.41
N ARG A 130 -8.89 10.06 5.00
CA ARG A 130 -10.31 9.77 4.87
C ARG A 130 -10.66 8.45 5.56
N LYS A 131 -11.73 8.45 6.37
CA LYS A 131 -12.30 7.23 6.95
C LYS A 131 -13.24 6.57 5.95
N VAL A 132 -13.07 5.25 5.76
CA VAL A 132 -13.87 4.42 4.86
C VAL A 132 -14.34 3.19 5.63
N SER A 133 -15.64 2.89 5.56
CA SER A 133 -16.15 1.67 6.18
C SER A 133 -15.60 0.42 5.49
N MET A 134 -15.06 -0.52 6.28
CA MET A 134 -14.62 -1.83 5.79
C MET A 134 -15.75 -2.61 5.09
N ASP A 135 -16.99 -2.38 5.46
CA ASP A 135 -18.13 -3.11 4.87
C ASP A 135 -18.58 -2.53 3.52
N SER A 136 -18.34 -1.24 3.27
CA SER A 136 -18.88 -0.52 2.10
C SER A 136 -17.84 0.02 1.12
N PHE A 137 -16.55 -0.33 1.22
CA PHE A 137 -15.54 0.17 0.27
C PHE A 137 -15.83 -0.20 -1.20
N VAL A 138 -16.56 -1.30 -1.43
CA VAL A 138 -16.97 -1.72 -2.78
C VAL A 138 -17.90 -0.69 -3.44
N ASP A 139 -18.72 0.01 -2.64
CA ASP A 139 -19.60 1.06 -3.15
C ASP A 139 -18.78 2.26 -3.66
N LEU A 140 -17.64 2.57 -3.00
CA LEU A 140 -16.70 3.59 -3.48
C LEU A 140 -16.03 3.20 -4.80
N CYS A 141 -15.74 1.91 -4.99
CA CYS A 141 -15.23 1.40 -6.27
C CYS A 141 -16.29 1.57 -7.37
N ALA A 142 -17.52 1.13 -7.11
CA ALA A 142 -18.62 1.23 -8.06
C ALA A 142 -19.00 2.69 -8.36
N GLY A 143 -18.89 3.57 -7.36
CA GLY A 143 -19.14 5.01 -7.48
C GLY A 143 -18.00 5.80 -8.15
N GLY A 144 -16.84 5.16 -8.40
CA GLY A 144 -15.71 5.80 -9.04
C GLY A 144 -14.93 6.75 -8.12
N GLU A 145 -14.90 6.48 -6.82
CA GLU A 145 -14.11 7.22 -5.83
C GLU A 145 -12.83 6.49 -5.44
N LEU A 146 -12.87 5.14 -5.38
CA LEU A 146 -11.72 4.29 -5.10
C LEU A 146 -11.31 3.54 -6.38
N HIS A 147 -10.16 3.89 -6.93
CA HIS A 147 -9.65 3.35 -8.19
C HIS A 147 -8.37 2.52 -8.03
N ASP A 148 -7.67 2.66 -6.90
CA ASP A 148 -6.42 1.97 -6.69
C ASP A 148 -6.63 0.45 -6.55
N ALA A 149 -6.09 -0.31 -7.50
CA ALA A 149 -6.28 -1.75 -7.56
C ALA A 149 -5.61 -2.48 -6.38
N THR A 150 -4.47 -1.98 -5.91
CA THR A 150 -3.73 -2.55 -4.78
C THR A 150 -4.50 -2.34 -3.49
N ALA A 151 -5.03 -1.12 -3.27
CA ALA A 151 -5.88 -0.82 -2.12
C ALA A 151 -7.14 -1.70 -2.11
N ILE A 152 -7.81 -1.87 -3.25
CA ILE A 152 -9.00 -2.72 -3.38
C ILE A 152 -8.66 -4.18 -3.03
N ALA A 153 -7.55 -4.71 -3.54
CA ALA A 153 -7.13 -6.07 -3.26
C ALA A 153 -6.78 -6.26 -1.77
N ALA A 154 -6.02 -5.31 -1.18
CA ALA A 154 -5.68 -5.33 0.24
C ALA A 154 -6.91 -5.26 1.15
N LEU A 155 -7.89 -4.41 0.84
CA LEU A 155 -9.18 -4.35 1.56
C LEU A 155 -9.96 -5.66 1.44
N CYS A 156 -9.92 -6.34 0.29
CA CYS A 156 -10.53 -7.66 0.14
C CYS A 156 -9.86 -8.71 1.04
N LEU A 157 -8.52 -8.74 1.11
CA LEU A 157 -7.77 -9.63 2.00
C LEU A 157 -8.11 -9.36 3.47
N ALA A 158 -8.06 -8.08 3.89
CA ALA A 158 -8.38 -7.69 5.25
C ALA A 158 -9.82 -8.07 5.64
N ARG A 159 -10.80 -7.81 4.77
CA ARG A 159 -12.19 -8.22 5.00
C ARG A 159 -12.34 -9.73 5.09
N HIS A 160 -11.62 -10.49 4.27
CA HIS A 160 -11.62 -11.95 4.34
C HIS A 160 -11.07 -12.44 5.68
N PHE A 161 -9.91 -11.93 6.10
CA PHE A 161 -9.27 -12.25 7.37
C PHE A 161 -10.19 -11.99 8.56
N LEU A 162 -10.79 -10.81 8.65
CA LEU A 162 -11.72 -10.42 9.72
C LEU A 162 -12.98 -11.31 9.78
N ARG A 163 -13.45 -11.79 8.62
CA ARG A 163 -14.57 -12.74 8.58
C ARG A 163 -14.20 -14.14 9.09
N GLN A 164 -12.94 -14.56 8.93
CA GLN A 164 -12.48 -15.84 9.48
C GLN A 164 -12.34 -15.78 11.01
N GLU A 165 -11.85 -14.65 11.56
CA GLU A 165 -11.77 -14.44 13.02
C GLU A 165 -13.14 -14.48 13.71
N ARG A 166 -14.21 -14.06 13.01
CA ARG A 166 -15.59 -14.04 13.55
C ARG A 166 -16.31 -15.38 13.46
N LYS A 167 -15.72 -16.40 12.85
CA LYS A 167 -16.32 -17.74 12.83
C LYS A 167 -16.08 -18.41 14.17
N PRO A 168 -17.14 -19.00 14.79
CA PRO A 168 -17.07 -19.69 16.07
C PRO A 168 -16.22 -20.94 16.02
#